data_eec798f2af7efb2451f7f3190c995796
#
_entry.id   eec798f2af7efb2451f7f3190c995796
#
_cell.length_a   1.000
_cell.length_b   1.000
_cell.length_c   1.000
_cell.angle_alpha   90.00
_cell.angle_beta   90.00
_cell.angle_gamma   90.00
#
_symmetry.space_group_name_H-M   'P 1'
#
loop_
_entity.id
_entity.type
_entity.pdbx_description
1 polymer ?
#
loop_
_entity_poly.entity_id
_entity_poly.type
_entity_poly.pdbx_seq_one_letter_code
_entity_poly.pdbx_strand_id
1 'polypeptide(L)'
;LASTYGGIAFGNAGCAAVHALSYPLGAAYHVPHGESNYAMFTGVMKKYMSIRTDGAIAKLNAYMAGILGCDVDKVYEALEDLLNTLLPKKALHEYGMKESELEEFTDSVIANQQRLLNNNFVPLSRQDILDIYTSLY
;
A
#
# COMPACT_ATOMS: atom_id res chain seq x y z
N LEU A 1 16.16 -8.55 14.23
CA LEU A 1 15.27 -9.72 14.35
C LEU A 1 13.97 -9.50 13.58
N ALA A 2 13.21 -8.41 13.81
CA ALA A 2 11.96 -8.12 13.09
C ALA A 2 12.16 -8.06 11.56
N SER A 3 13.21 -7.38 11.08
CA SER A 3 13.55 -7.31 9.66
C SER A 3 13.86 -8.71 9.07
N THR A 4 14.53 -9.56 9.82
CA THR A 4 14.83 -10.94 9.39
C THR A 4 13.55 -11.76 9.26
N TYR A 5 12.65 -11.69 10.23
CA TYR A 5 11.34 -12.36 10.14
C TYR A 5 10.48 -11.82 9.00
N GLY A 6 10.51 -10.50 8.78
CA GLY A 6 9.86 -9.88 7.62
C GLY A 6 10.41 -10.45 6.31
N GLY A 7 11.73 -10.57 6.18
CA GLY A 7 12.38 -11.15 5.01
C GLY A 7 12.00 -12.60 4.75
N ILE A 8 11.94 -13.43 5.80
CA ILE A 8 11.51 -14.83 5.70
C ILE A 8 10.04 -14.90 5.26
N ALA A 9 9.17 -14.10 5.87
CA ALA A 9 7.75 -14.10 5.55
C ALA A 9 7.51 -13.71 4.07
N PHE A 10 8.07 -12.59 3.63
CA PHE A 10 7.87 -12.10 2.27
C PHE A 10 8.57 -12.97 1.22
N GLY A 11 9.71 -13.57 1.54
CA GLY A 11 10.41 -14.52 0.66
C GLY A 11 9.58 -15.75 0.32
N ASN A 12 8.66 -16.16 1.23
CA ASN A 12 7.73 -17.26 1.00
C ASN A 12 6.38 -16.81 0.41
N ALA A 13 5.82 -15.70 0.90
CA ALA A 13 4.50 -15.22 0.49
C ALA A 13 4.54 -14.38 -0.80
N GLY A 14 5.68 -13.81 -1.14
CA GLY A 14 5.81 -12.83 -2.21
C GLY A 14 5.31 -11.44 -1.80
N CYS A 15 5.41 -10.51 -2.76
CA CYS A 15 4.90 -9.14 -2.63
C CYS A 15 3.58 -9.00 -3.41
N ALA A 16 2.81 -7.95 -3.10
CA ALA A 16 1.51 -7.69 -3.70
C ALA A 16 1.38 -6.20 -4.12
N ALA A 17 0.17 -5.62 -4.07
CA ALA A 17 -0.12 -4.31 -4.62
C ALA A 17 0.74 -3.17 -4.06
N VAL A 18 1.11 -3.17 -2.79
CA VAL A 18 1.98 -2.11 -2.24
C VAL A 18 3.25 -1.98 -3.06
N HIS A 19 3.93 -3.10 -3.34
CA HIS A 19 5.14 -3.11 -4.17
C HIS A 19 4.82 -2.82 -5.64
N ALA A 20 3.73 -3.39 -6.16
CA ALA A 20 3.34 -3.17 -7.55
C ALA A 20 3.12 -1.67 -7.85
N LEU A 21 2.40 -0.98 -6.96
CA LEU A 21 2.07 0.45 -7.12
C LEU A 21 3.25 1.37 -6.80
N SER A 22 4.21 0.93 -6.00
CA SER A 22 5.38 1.74 -5.64
C SER A 22 6.43 1.85 -6.77
N TYR A 23 6.49 0.87 -7.67
CA TYR A 23 7.53 0.83 -8.70
C TYR A 23 7.51 2.03 -9.67
N PRO A 24 6.36 2.48 -10.21
CA PRO A 24 6.35 3.66 -11.08
C PRO A 24 6.87 4.91 -10.38
N LEU A 25 6.50 5.12 -9.10
CA LEU A 25 6.95 6.26 -8.30
C LEU A 25 8.49 6.22 -8.11
N GLY A 26 9.02 5.06 -7.73
CA GLY A 26 10.47 4.88 -7.57
C GLY A 26 11.22 5.06 -8.89
N ALA A 27 10.69 4.55 -10.00
CA ALA A 27 11.32 4.63 -11.31
C ALA A 27 11.31 6.05 -11.90
N ALA A 28 10.18 6.76 -11.83
CA ALA A 28 10.03 8.08 -12.44
C ALA A 28 10.66 9.20 -11.61
N TYR A 29 10.57 9.10 -10.28
CA TYR A 29 10.96 10.19 -9.37
C TYR A 29 12.15 9.84 -8.47
N HIS A 30 12.79 8.69 -8.68
CA HIS A 30 13.93 8.21 -7.90
C HIS A 30 13.67 8.15 -6.40
N VAL A 31 12.42 7.94 -6.00
CA VAL A 31 12.04 7.77 -4.60
C VAL A 31 12.59 6.44 -4.08
N PRO A 32 13.28 6.42 -2.94
CA PRO A 32 13.81 5.18 -2.36
C PRO A 32 12.72 4.12 -2.19
N HIS A 33 13.05 2.85 -2.44
CA HIS A 33 12.09 1.74 -2.45
C HIS A 33 11.23 1.66 -1.18
N GLY A 34 11.85 1.80 -0.01
CA GLY A 34 11.12 1.78 1.27
C GLY A 34 10.14 2.94 1.41
N GLU A 35 10.54 4.13 0.96
CA GLU A 35 9.69 5.33 0.99
C GLU A 35 8.55 5.23 -0.03
N SER A 36 8.81 4.69 -1.23
CA SER A 36 7.77 4.44 -2.24
C SER A 36 6.73 3.43 -1.73
N ASN A 37 7.15 2.35 -1.07
CA ASN A 37 6.25 1.39 -0.45
C ASN A 37 5.44 2.03 0.69
N TYR A 38 6.10 2.84 1.52
CA TYR A 38 5.44 3.56 2.61
C TYR A 38 4.34 4.50 2.09
N ALA A 39 4.60 5.24 1.01
CA ALA A 39 3.62 6.13 0.39
C ALA A 39 2.35 5.38 -0.05
N MET A 40 2.47 4.14 -0.54
CA MET A 40 1.35 3.32 -1.02
C MET A 40 0.62 2.54 0.07
N PHE A 41 1.28 2.23 1.20
CA PHE A 41 0.89 1.16 2.12
C PHE A 41 -0.54 1.30 2.63
N THR A 42 -0.87 2.40 3.31
CA THR A 42 -2.19 2.55 3.94
C THR A 42 -3.30 2.78 2.92
N GLY A 43 -3.01 3.41 1.77
CA GLY A 43 -3.96 3.54 0.67
C GLY A 43 -4.40 2.19 0.11
N VAL A 44 -3.45 1.28 -0.12
CA VAL A 44 -3.74 -0.09 -0.57
C VAL A 44 -4.56 -0.85 0.48
N MET A 45 -4.17 -0.77 1.76
CA MET A 45 -4.88 -1.48 2.83
C MET A 45 -6.31 -0.97 3.02
N LYS A 46 -6.53 0.35 2.95
CA LYS A 46 -7.87 0.95 2.98
C LYS A 46 -8.72 0.51 1.78
N LYS A 47 -8.13 0.42 0.59
CA LYS A 47 -8.82 -0.12 -0.59
C LYS A 47 -9.21 -1.59 -0.40
N TYR A 48 -8.32 -2.43 0.13
CA TYR A 48 -8.68 -3.83 0.46
C TYR A 48 -9.88 -3.88 1.41
N MET A 49 -9.89 -3.05 2.45
CA MET A 49 -10.99 -2.96 3.41
C MET A 49 -12.31 -2.50 2.78
N SER A 50 -12.26 -1.66 1.75
CA SER A 50 -13.47 -1.23 1.03
C SER A 50 -14.09 -2.34 0.18
N ILE A 51 -13.29 -3.35 -0.22
CA ILE A 51 -13.73 -4.48 -1.04
C ILE A 51 -14.11 -5.68 -0.18
N ARG A 52 -13.29 -5.98 0.85
CA ARG A 52 -13.47 -7.16 1.69
C ARG A 52 -12.93 -6.94 3.09
N THR A 53 -13.75 -7.22 4.09
CA THR A 53 -13.42 -6.97 5.51
C THR A 53 -13.21 -8.24 6.34
N ASP A 54 -13.44 -9.44 5.77
CA ASP A 54 -13.33 -10.72 6.45
C ASP A 54 -12.02 -11.47 6.13
N GLY A 55 -11.85 -12.65 6.68
CA GLY A 55 -10.72 -13.53 6.39
C GLY A 55 -9.41 -13.08 7.03
N ALA A 56 -8.32 -13.09 6.25
CA ALA A 56 -6.98 -12.79 6.74
C ALA A 56 -6.84 -11.32 7.20
N ILE A 57 -7.48 -10.39 6.50
CA ILE A 57 -7.42 -8.98 6.84
C ILE A 57 -8.12 -8.67 8.17
N ALA A 58 -9.24 -9.36 8.48
CA ALA A 58 -9.92 -9.22 9.77
C ALA A 58 -9.03 -9.64 10.94
N LYS A 59 -8.31 -10.76 10.77
CA LYS A 59 -7.35 -11.23 11.79
C LYS A 59 -6.19 -10.26 11.98
N LEU A 60 -5.64 -9.74 10.89
CA LEU A 60 -4.58 -8.75 10.92
C LEU A 60 -5.04 -7.47 11.63
N ASN A 61 -6.21 -6.97 11.26
CA ASN A 61 -6.76 -5.73 11.84
C ASN A 61 -7.05 -5.88 13.33
N ALA A 62 -7.64 -7.01 13.76
CA ALA A 62 -7.87 -7.28 15.18
C ALA A 62 -6.55 -7.33 15.97
N TYR A 63 -5.51 -7.94 15.40
CA TYR A 63 -4.18 -7.99 16.02
C TYR A 63 -3.54 -6.60 16.12
N MET A 64 -3.59 -5.82 15.03
CA MET A 64 -3.06 -4.45 15.02
C MET A 64 -3.82 -3.52 15.97
N ALA A 65 -5.15 -3.62 16.01
CA ALA A 65 -5.99 -2.84 16.93
C ALA A 65 -5.61 -3.09 18.39
N GLY A 66 -5.35 -4.36 18.75
CA GLY A 66 -4.87 -4.72 20.09
C GLY A 66 -3.51 -4.10 20.45
N ILE A 67 -2.60 -4.00 19.47
CA ILE A 67 -1.27 -3.37 19.67
C ILE A 67 -1.40 -1.85 19.75
N LEU A 68 -2.21 -1.24 18.88
CA LEU A 68 -2.38 0.21 18.78
C LEU A 68 -3.33 0.77 19.86
N GLY A 69 -4.10 -0.09 20.54
CA GLY A 69 -5.06 0.32 21.56
C GLY A 69 -6.25 1.10 20.99
N CYS A 70 -6.74 0.72 19.80
CA CYS A 70 -7.83 1.36 19.08
C CYS A 70 -8.92 0.37 18.67
N ASP A 71 -10.07 0.88 18.21
CA ASP A 71 -11.10 0.04 17.60
C ASP A 71 -10.64 -0.51 16.23
N VAL A 72 -11.15 -1.69 15.86
CA VAL A 72 -10.73 -2.39 14.63
C VAL A 72 -11.03 -1.59 13.36
N ASP A 73 -12.11 -0.82 13.35
CA ASP A 73 -12.48 0.06 12.23
C ASP A 73 -11.61 1.32 12.13
N LYS A 74 -10.84 1.65 13.16
CA LYS A 74 -9.92 2.79 13.25
C LYS A 74 -8.44 2.41 13.04
N VAL A 75 -8.15 1.14 12.79
CA VAL A 75 -6.79 0.62 12.82
C VAL A 75 -5.85 1.30 11.83
N TYR A 76 -6.31 1.62 10.62
CA TYR A 76 -5.45 2.29 9.62
C TYR A 76 -5.30 3.79 9.87
N GLU A 77 -6.26 4.44 10.51
CA GLU A 77 -6.12 5.82 10.99
C GLU A 77 -5.10 5.88 12.12
N ALA A 78 -5.24 5.04 13.14
CA ALA A 78 -4.30 4.97 14.26
C ALA A 78 -2.89 4.59 13.80
N LEU A 79 -2.77 3.70 12.80
CA LEU A 79 -1.49 3.34 12.20
C LEU A 79 -0.87 4.52 11.45
N GLU A 80 -1.64 5.27 10.67
CA GLU A 80 -1.15 6.47 9.99
C GLU A 80 -0.67 7.52 10.98
N ASP A 81 -1.41 7.76 12.05
CA ASP A 81 -1.02 8.69 13.12
C ASP A 81 0.33 8.28 13.74
N LEU A 82 0.49 7.00 14.08
CA LEU A 82 1.74 6.49 14.60
C LEU A 82 2.88 6.66 13.59
N LEU A 83 2.68 6.26 12.34
CA LEU A 83 3.68 6.35 11.29
C LEU A 83 4.08 7.80 11.00
N ASN A 84 3.14 8.73 11.02
CA ASN A 84 3.40 10.15 10.84
C ASN A 84 4.26 10.77 11.95
N THR A 85 4.31 10.18 13.15
CA THR A 85 5.25 10.60 14.20
C THR A 85 6.69 10.19 13.90
N LEU A 86 6.89 9.15 13.08
CA LEU A 86 8.20 8.61 12.71
C LEU A 86 8.71 9.23 11.41
N LEU A 87 7.87 9.25 10.40
CA LEU A 87 8.14 9.81 9.08
C LEU A 87 6.83 10.39 8.52
N PRO A 88 6.70 11.72 8.44
CA PRO A 88 5.51 12.34 7.86
C PRO A 88 5.25 11.82 6.44
N LYS A 89 4.05 11.30 6.21
CA LYS A 89 3.64 10.79 4.91
C LYS A 89 3.44 11.95 3.94
N LYS A 90 4.06 11.85 2.78
CA LYS A 90 3.90 12.82 1.70
C LYS A 90 2.80 12.37 0.74
N ALA A 91 2.05 13.30 0.21
CA ALA A 91 1.19 13.07 -0.95
C ALA A 91 2.04 12.83 -2.20
N LEU A 92 1.48 12.14 -3.21
CA LEU A 92 2.27 11.77 -4.40
C LEU A 92 2.76 12.99 -5.20
N HIS A 93 1.98 14.08 -5.22
CA HIS A 93 2.41 15.33 -5.88
C HIS A 93 3.63 15.98 -5.20
N GLU A 94 3.86 15.73 -3.91
CA GLU A 94 5.05 16.24 -3.20
C GLU A 94 6.34 15.55 -3.63
N TYR A 95 6.24 14.36 -4.27
CA TYR A 95 7.37 13.70 -4.94
C TYR A 95 7.59 14.22 -6.37
N GLY A 96 6.71 15.09 -6.88
CA GLY A 96 6.75 15.64 -8.22
C GLY A 96 5.80 14.98 -9.21
N MET A 97 5.03 13.97 -8.79
CA MET A 97 4.04 13.33 -9.61
C MET A 97 2.97 14.33 -10.06
N LYS A 98 2.56 14.24 -11.32
CA LYS A 98 1.52 15.10 -11.91
C LYS A 98 0.19 14.36 -11.94
N GLU A 99 -0.90 15.10 -11.83
CA GLU A 99 -2.24 14.53 -11.92
C GLU A 99 -2.48 13.76 -13.23
N SER A 100 -1.89 14.27 -14.35
CA SER A 100 -1.96 13.61 -15.66
C SER A 100 -1.28 12.24 -15.73
N GLU A 101 -0.44 11.89 -14.74
CA GLU A 101 0.29 10.62 -14.71
C GLU A 101 -0.43 9.54 -13.89
N LEU A 102 -1.55 9.87 -13.22
CA LEU A 102 -2.33 8.90 -12.43
C LEU A 102 -2.78 7.71 -13.28
N GLU A 103 -3.32 7.98 -14.47
CA GLU A 103 -3.74 6.95 -15.42
C GLU A 103 -2.55 6.19 -16.01
N GLU A 104 -1.48 6.88 -16.36
CA GLU A 104 -0.26 6.28 -16.92
C GLU A 104 0.37 5.30 -15.92
N PHE A 105 0.48 5.68 -14.64
CA PHE A 105 0.98 4.80 -13.59
C PHE A 105 0.07 3.59 -13.38
N THR A 106 -1.25 3.80 -13.40
CA THR A 106 -2.24 2.74 -13.32
C THR A 106 -2.05 1.72 -14.44
N ASP A 107 -1.96 2.18 -15.69
CA ASP A 107 -1.79 1.32 -16.86
C ASP A 107 -0.43 0.61 -16.86
N SER A 108 0.62 1.31 -16.44
CA SER A 108 1.95 0.72 -16.28
C SER A 108 1.97 -0.42 -15.27
N VAL A 109 1.30 -0.24 -14.12
CA VAL A 109 1.20 -1.30 -13.09
C VAL A 109 0.47 -2.52 -13.64
N ILE A 110 -0.67 -2.32 -14.31
CA ILE A 110 -1.44 -3.42 -14.90
C ILE A 110 -0.61 -4.15 -15.97
N ALA A 111 0.08 -3.43 -16.83
CA ALA A 111 0.87 -4.03 -17.90
C ALA A 111 2.09 -4.82 -17.38
N ASN A 112 2.75 -4.32 -16.32
CA ASN A 112 4.08 -4.81 -15.95
C ASN A 112 4.14 -5.55 -14.61
N GLN A 113 3.12 -5.45 -13.75
CA GLN A 113 3.18 -5.97 -12.38
C GLN A 113 2.15 -7.08 -12.08
N GLN A 114 1.66 -7.78 -13.09
CA GLN A 114 0.67 -8.85 -12.94
C GLN A 114 1.12 -9.92 -11.94
N ARG A 115 2.42 -10.27 -11.93
CA ARG A 115 2.96 -11.25 -11.00
C ARG A 115 2.72 -10.85 -9.53
N LEU A 116 2.82 -9.57 -9.21
CA LEU A 116 2.59 -9.04 -7.87
C LEU A 116 1.10 -8.88 -7.59
N LEU A 117 0.33 -8.40 -8.56
CA LEU A 117 -1.11 -8.24 -8.42
C LEU A 117 -1.84 -9.56 -8.20
N ASN A 118 -1.32 -10.66 -8.74
CA ASN A 118 -1.87 -12.00 -8.52
C ASN A 118 -1.71 -12.51 -7.06
N ASN A 119 -0.84 -11.89 -6.27
CA ASN A 119 -0.67 -12.21 -4.83
C ASN A 119 -1.56 -11.35 -3.93
N ASN A 120 -2.41 -10.48 -4.48
CA ASN A 120 -3.26 -9.61 -3.69
C ASN A 120 -4.24 -10.40 -2.82
N PHE A 121 -4.58 -9.82 -1.66
CA PHE A 121 -5.63 -10.32 -0.77
C PHE A 121 -6.99 -10.42 -1.50
N VAL A 122 -7.30 -9.44 -2.32
CA VAL A 122 -8.44 -9.42 -3.25
C VAL A 122 -7.98 -8.92 -4.62
N PRO A 123 -8.57 -9.38 -5.73
CA PRO A 123 -8.28 -8.81 -7.04
C PRO A 123 -8.58 -7.30 -7.05
N LEU A 124 -7.69 -6.52 -7.65
CA LEU A 124 -7.89 -5.09 -7.87
C LEU A 124 -8.16 -4.86 -9.36
N SER A 125 -9.26 -4.19 -9.65
CA SER A 125 -9.57 -3.70 -11.00
C SER A 125 -8.66 -2.49 -11.35
N ARG A 126 -8.66 -2.12 -12.64
CA ARG A 126 -7.99 -0.88 -13.09
C ARG A 126 -8.50 0.35 -12.29
N GLN A 127 -9.82 0.42 -12.07
CA GLN A 127 -10.41 1.52 -11.33
C GLN A 127 -9.96 1.54 -9.88
N ASP A 128 -9.85 0.37 -9.23
CA ASP A 128 -9.35 0.30 -7.83
C ASP A 128 -7.93 0.82 -7.71
N ILE A 129 -7.06 0.52 -8.68
CA ILE A 129 -5.67 1.01 -8.70
C ILE A 129 -5.65 2.53 -8.92
N LEU A 130 -6.46 3.03 -9.86
CA LEU A 130 -6.60 4.47 -10.11
C LEU A 130 -7.12 5.21 -8.88
N ASP A 131 -8.13 4.65 -8.19
CA ASP A 131 -8.68 5.21 -6.95
C ASP A 131 -7.62 5.29 -5.84
N ILE A 132 -6.76 4.26 -5.73
CA ILE A 132 -5.65 4.28 -4.76
C ILE A 132 -4.72 5.46 -5.08
N TYR A 133 -4.23 5.57 -6.32
CA TYR A 133 -3.34 6.68 -6.71
C TYR A 133 -4.00 8.04 -6.49
N THR A 134 -5.27 8.18 -6.89
CA THR A 134 -6.02 9.42 -6.71
C THR A 134 -6.17 9.80 -5.23
N SER A 135 -6.42 8.82 -4.36
CA SER A 135 -6.56 9.05 -2.91
C SER A 135 -5.25 9.45 -2.23
N LEU A 136 -4.12 9.16 -2.85
CA LEU A 136 -2.78 9.44 -2.33
C LEU A 136 -2.14 10.67 -2.98
N TYR A 137 -2.74 11.22 -4.05
CA TYR A 137 -2.25 12.39 -4.78
C TYR A 137 -2.50 13.68 -4.03
#